data_7137e33b3ed14ac31b5f50cebf5872f1
#
_entry.id   7137e33b3ed14ac31b5f50cebf5872f1
#
_cell.length_a   1.000
_cell.length_b   1.000
_cell.length_c   1.000
_cell.angle_alpha   90.00
_cell.angle_beta   90.00
_cell.angle_gamma   90.00
#
_symmetry.space_group_name_H-M   'P 1'
#
loop_
_entity.id
_entity.type
_entity.pdbx_description
1 polymer ?
#
loop_
_entity_poly.entity_id
_entity_poly.type
_entity_poly.pdbx_seq_one_letter_code
_entity_poly.pdbx_strand_id
1 'polypeptide(L)'
;MSPLIEKQLYRFCGETQKYIKDSVFLSCYRLLAGIGFSFLFAKLLTDILEKNWTTNLFLVMGGMLIIILVKQWCMRKVASKLGFLVSEVKENLRRAIYQKVLRLGISYQETFQTQEVIHLAVDGVEQLENYFGGYLTQFYYCFASSLILFCVIAPWNVKAALVLLIMACSIPLTLQLLLRMVKQVQKKYWSKYASVGNLF
;
A
#
# COMPACT_ATOMS: atom_id res chain seq x y z
N MET A 1 -6.19 -0.84 -17.44
CA MET A 1 -4.74 -0.77 -17.74
C MET A 1 -4.35 -2.10 -18.32
N SER A 2 -3.67 -2.12 -19.47
CA SER A 2 -3.25 -3.36 -20.09
C SER A 2 -2.07 -3.98 -19.32
N PRO A 3 -1.95 -5.30 -19.20
CA PRO A 3 -0.88 -5.99 -18.48
C PRO A 3 0.52 -5.68 -19.04
N LEU A 4 0.60 -5.11 -20.24
CA LEU A 4 1.83 -4.65 -20.88
C LEU A 4 2.40 -3.38 -20.22
N ILE A 5 1.53 -2.49 -19.71
CA ILE A 5 1.96 -1.26 -19.01
C ILE A 5 2.57 -1.62 -17.65
N GLU A 6 1.99 -2.60 -16.95
CA GLU A 6 2.57 -3.10 -15.69
C GLU A 6 3.97 -3.69 -15.89
N LYS A 7 4.18 -4.48 -16.95
CA LYS A 7 5.49 -5.09 -17.23
C LYS A 7 6.57 -4.07 -17.60
N GLN A 8 6.22 -3.02 -18.34
CA GLN A 8 7.15 -1.95 -18.67
C GLN A 8 7.46 -1.06 -17.47
N LEU A 9 6.47 -0.72 -16.66
CA LEU A 9 6.66 0.00 -15.39
C LEU A 9 7.54 -0.80 -14.41
N TYR A 10 7.34 -2.12 -14.32
CA TYR A 10 8.19 -3.01 -13.52
C TYR A 10 9.66 -3.04 -13.99
N ARG A 11 9.91 -2.85 -15.28
CA ARG A 11 11.25 -2.84 -15.86
C ARG A 11 12.01 -1.52 -15.60
N PHE A 12 11.27 -0.41 -15.47
CA PHE A 12 11.84 0.89 -15.06
C PHE A 12 12.20 0.96 -13.57
N CYS A 13 11.69 0.03 -12.77
CA CYS A 13 11.79 0.02 -11.32
C CYS A 13 12.63 -1.15 -10.78
N GLY A 14 13.80 -1.45 -11.38
CA GLY A 14 14.62 -2.61 -10.99
C GLY A 14 14.97 -2.69 -9.49
N GLU A 15 15.31 -1.58 -8.84
CA GLU A 15 15.57 -1.51 -7.40
C GLU A 15 14.29 -1.35 -6.55
N THR A 16 13.21 -0.89 -7.15
CA THR A 16 11.91 -0.65 -6.51
C THR A 16 11.35 -1.90 -5.84
N GLN A 17 11.55 -3.09 -6.43
CA GLN A 17 11.09 -4.36 -5.85
C GLN A 17 11.72 -4.65 -4.49
N LYS A 18 12.96 -4.27 -4.29
CA LYS A 18 13.67 -4.47 -3.01
C LYS A 18 13.04 -3.63 -1.90
N TYR A 19 12.75 -2.36 -2.18
CA TYR A 19 12.08 -1.48 -1.22
C TYR A 19 10.66 -1.93 -0.87
N ILE A 20 9.90 -2.45 -1.86
CA ILE A 20 8.56 -3.00 -1.62
C ILE A 20 8.65 -4.24 -0.73
N LYS A 21 9.53 -5.19 -1.03
CA LYS A 21 9.73 -6.41 -0.23
C LYS A 21 10.12 -6.08 1.21
N ASP A 22 11.07 -5.17 1.39
CA ASP A 22 11.51 -4.72 2.71
C ASP A 22 10.39 -4.04 3.50
N SER A 23 9.56 -3.22 2.84
CA SER A 23 8.44 -2.55 3.48
C SER A 23 7.34 -3.54 3.87
N VAL A 24 7.07 -4.54 3.04
CA VAL A 24 6.13 -5.63 3.35
C VAL A 24 6.65 -6.45 4.53
N PHE A 25 7.94 -6.82 4.52
CA PHE A 25 8.56 -7.59 5.61
C PHE A 25 8.49 -6.83 6.95
N LEU A 26 8.83 -5.54 6.97
CA LEU A 26 8.71 -4.71 8.16
C LEU A 26 7.25 -4.60 8.64
N SER A 27 6.30 -4.54 7.71
CA SER A 27 4.88 -4.49 8.03
C SER A 27 4.38 -5.80 8.61
N CYS A 28 4.88 -6.95 8.14
CA CYS A 28 4.60 -8.26 8.72
C CYS A 28 5.17 -8.37 10.14
N TYR A 29 6.41 -7.86 10.36
CA TYR A 29 7.00 -7.82 11.70
C TYR A 29 6.17 -6.96 12.67
N ARG A 30 5.68 -5.81 12.20
CA ARG A 30 4.76 -4.96 12.96
C ARG A 30 3.46 -5.67 13.32
N LEU A 31 2.93 -6.53 12.42
CA LEU A 31 1.74 -7.33 12.65
C LEU A 31 2.02 -8.38 13.74
N LEU A 32 3.13 -9.12 13.67
CA LEU A 32 3.53 -10.08 14.70
C LEU A 32 3.68 -9.40 16.07
N ALA A 33 4.30 -8.23 16.12
CA ALA A 33 4.37 -7.43 17.35
C ALA A 33 2.97 -7.03 17.85
N GLY A 34 2.02 -6.74 16.94
CA GLY A 34 0.62 -6.48 17.27
C GLY A 34 -0.08 -7.68 17.90
N ILE A 35 0.13 -8.87 17.33
CA ILE A 35 -0.39 -10.13 17.88
C ILE A 35 0.18 -10.37 19.29
N GLY A 36 1.50 -10.22 19.47
CA GLY A 36 2.14 -10.35 20.78
C GLY A 36 1.56 -9.35 21.80
N PHE A 37 1.29 -8.12 21.39
CA PHE A 37 0.62 -7.12 22.23
C PHE A 37 -0.78 -7.60 22.68
N SER A 38 -1.57 -8.16 21.75
CA SER A 38 -2.92 -8.67 22.07
C SER A 38 -2.89 -9.81 23.08
N PHE A 39 -1.90 -10.71 22.98
CA PHE A 39 -1.70 -11.80 23.95
C PHE A 39 -1.31 -11.27 25.33
N LEU A 40 -0.38 -10.31 25.41
CA LEU A 40 0.00 -9.71 26.68
C LEU A 40 -1.17 -8.92 27.30
N PHE A 41 -1.96 -8.25 26.48
CA PHE A 41 -3.15 -7.54 26.94
C PHE A 41 -4.22 -8.51 27.50
N ALA A 42 -4.47 -9.62 26.82
CA ALA A 42 -5.39 -10.64 27.29
C ALA A 42 -4.92 -11.22 28.65
N LYS A 43 -3.61 -11.52 28.77
CA LYS A 43 -3.02 -12.01 30.02
C LYS A 43 -3.18 -10.96 31.15
N LEU A 44 -2.93 -9.70 30.88
CA LEU A 44 -3.09 -8.62 31.85
C LEU A 44 -4.54 -8.52 32.35
N LEU A 45 -5.52 -8.65 31.45
CA LEU A 45 -6.94 -8.67 31.83
C LEU A 45 -7.26 -9.85 32.75
N THR A 46 -6.75 -11.05 32.43
CA THR A 46 -6.95 -12.26 33.27
C THR A 46 -6.34 -12.09 34.64
N ASP A 47 -5.09 -11.59 34.72
CA ASP A 47 -4.40 -11.38 36.01
C ASP A 47 -5.14 -10.36 36.90
N ILE A 48 -5.74 -9.31 36.31
CA ILE A 48 -6.57 -8.34 37.02
C ILE A 48 -7.85 -8.97 37.53
N LEU A 49 -8.54 -9.77 36.73
CA LEU A 49 -9.80 -10.43 37.12
C LEU A 49 -9.60 -11.46 38.24
N GLU A 50 -8.48 -12.16 38.21
CA GLU A 50 -8.10 -13.15 39.22
C GLU A 50 -7.52 -12.53 40.51
N LYS A 51 -7.45 -11.18 40.62
CA LYS A 51 -6.84 -10.42 41.71
C LYS A 51 -5.40 -10.82 42.06
N ASN A 52 -4.70 -11.41 41.12
CA ASN A 52 -3.27 -11.75 41.26
C ASN A 52 -2.39 -10.53 41.05
N TRP A 53 -2.34 -9.67 42.09
CA TRP A 53 -1.50 -8.46 42.16
C TRP A 53 -0.04 -8.83 42.43
N THR A 54 0.56 -9.64 41.63
CA THR A 54 1.95 -10.05 41.78
C THR A 54 2.87 -9.18 40.93
N THR A 55 4.17 -9.23 41.22
CA THR A 55 5.28 -8.52 40.54
C THR A 55 5.23 -8.67 39.02
N ASN A 56 4.49 -9.66 38.48
CA ASN A 56 4.28 -9.91 37.08
C ASN A 56 3.50 -8.79 36.34
N LEU A 57 2.66 -8.01 37.05
CA LEU A 57 1.89 -6.92 36.44
C LEU A 57 2.80 -5.84 35.83
N PHE A 58 3.83 -5.43 36.57
CA PHE A 58 4.81 -4.47 36.10
C PHE A 58 5.65 -5.00 34.91
N LEU A 59 5.97 -6.29 34.93
CA LEU A 59 6.67 -6.95 33.82
C LEU A 59 5.81 -6.99 32.54
N VAL A 60 4.52 -7.31 32.65
CA VAL A 60 3.59 -7.31 31.52
C VAL A 60 3.42 -5.89 30.96
N MET A 61 3.22 -4.90 31.83
CA MET A 61 3.14 -3.48 31.39
C MET A 61 4.41 -3.01 30.70
N GLY A 62 5.59 -3.36 31.24
CA GLY A 62 6.88 -3.06 30.62
C GLY A 62 7.03 -3.72 29.25
N GLY A 63 6.63 -4.99 29.12
CA GLY A 63 6.62 -5.70 27.84
C GLY A 63 5.71 -5.04 26.80
N MET A 64 4.52 -4.61 27.20
CA MET A 64 3.60 -3.87 26.32
C MET A 64 4.20 -2.56 25.83
N LEU A 65 4.87 -1.80 26.71
CA LEU A 65 5.55 -0.56 26.33
C LEU A 65 6.65 -0.81 25.29
N ILE A 66 7.47 -1.83 25.51
CA ILE A 66 8.53 -2.22 24.55
C ILE A 66 7.93 -2.55 23.18
N ILE A 67 6.84 -3.33 23.14
CA ILE A 67 6.17 -3.68 21.89
C ILE A 67 5.63 -2.44 21.18
N ILE A 68 5.05 -1.48 21.89
CA ILE A 68 4.57 -0.22 21.31
C ILE A 68 5.74 0.55 20.68
N LEU A 69 6.86 0.67 21.38
CA LEU A 69 8.06 1.35 20.86
C LEU A 69 8.59 0.67 19.58
N VAL A 70 8.65 -0.66 19.58
CA VAL A 70 9.06 -1.45 18.41
C VAL A 70 8.09 -1.22 17.23
N LYS A 71 6.78 -1.22 17.47
CA LYS A 71 5.77 -0.93 16.43
C LYS A 71 5.96 0.46 15.84
N GLN A 72 6.17 1.48 16.68
CA GLN A 72 6.41 2.85 16.21
C GLN A 72 7.71 2.98 15.40
N TRP A 73 8.76 2.31 15.86
CA TRP A 73 10.03 2.28 15.10
C TRP A 73 9.87 1.63 13.73
N CYS A 74 9.21 0.46 13.66
CA CYS A 74 8.90 -0.20 12.39
C CYS A 74 8.07 0.70 11.46
N MET A 75 7.05 1.39 12.00
CA MET A 75 6.20 2.28 11.22
C MET A 75 7.01 3.44 10.59
N ARG A 76 7.89 4.07 11.36
CA ARG A 76 8.78 5.13 10.86
C ARG A 76 9.71 4.62 9.76
N LYS A 77 10.28 3.43 9.92
CA LYS A 77 11.15 2.80 8.92
C LYS A 77 10.41 2.46 7.63
N VAL A 78 9.18 1.95 7.72
CA VAL A 78 8.32 1.69 6.55
C VAL A 78 8.02 2.99 5.82
N ALA A 79 7.57 4.03 6.54
CA ALA A 79 7.27 5.33 5.95
C ALA A 79 8.48 5.96 5.25
N SER A 80 9.67 5.89 5.86
CA SER A 80 10.91 6.38 5.26
C SER A 80 11.25 5.63 3.98
N LYS A 81 11.20 4.28 4.00
CA LYS A 81 11.49 3.46 2.81
C LYS A 81 10.51 3.70 1.67
N LEU A 82 9.22 3.85 1.97
CA LEU A 82 8.20 4.18 0.98
C LEU A 82 8.40 5.58 0.40
N GLY A 83 8.80 6.55 1.22
CA GLY A 83 9.13 7.91 0.76
C GLY A 83 10.30 7.89 -0.23
N PHE A 84 11.36 7.15 0.04
CA PHE A 84 12.49 6.98 -0.90
C PHE A 84 12.05 6.32 -2.20
N LEU A 85 11.27 5.24 -2.12
CA LEU A 85 10.72 4.55 -3.27
C LEU A 85 9.95 5.49 -4.19
N VAL A 86 9.02 6.24 -3.60
CA VAL A 86 8.16 7.18 -4.32
C VAL A 86 8.99 8.28 -4.99
N SER A 87 9.97 8.84 -4.27
CA SER A 87 10.85 9.87 -4.79
C SER A 87 11.68 9.37 -5.99
N GLU A 88 12.25 8.19 -5.89
CA GLU A 88 13.03 7.56 -6.97
C GLU A 88 12.18 7.27 -8.20
N VAL A 89 10.97 6.72 -8.01
CA VAL A 89 10.03 6.46 -9.11
C VAL A 89 9.62 7.76 -9.79
N LYS A 90 9.30 8.81 -9.04
CA LYS A 90 8.98 10.14 -9.58
C LYS A 90 10.11 10.70 -10.44
N GLU A 91 11.32 10.65 -9.93
CA GLU A 91 12.48 11.18 -10.63
C GLU A 91 12.75 10.42 -11.94
N ASN A 92 12.74 9.09 -11.90
CA ASN A 92 12.95 8.24 -13.06
C ASN A 92 11.87 8.46 -14.14
N LEU A 93 10.62 8.61 -13.74
CA LEU A 93 9.52 8.87 -14.67
C LEU A 93 9.62 10.27 -15.30
N ARG A 94 9.90 11.30 -14.50
CA ARG A 94 10.11 12.65 -15.02
C ARG A 94 11.27 12.70 -16.00
N ARG A 95 12.40 12.05 -15.68
CA ARG A 95 13.53 11.92 -16.60
C ARG A 95 13.15 11.20 -17.90
N ALA A 96 12.39 10.12 -17.82
CA ALA A 96 11.93 9.37 -18.99
C ALA A 96 11.01 10.21 -19.90
N ILE A 97 10.06 10.96 -19.30
CA ILE A 97 9.18 11.88 -20.05
C ILE A 97 10.02 12.98 -20.73
N TYR A 98 10.92 13.61 -19.99
CA TYR A 98 11.79 14.66 -20.51
C TYR A 98 12.67 14.18 -21.67
N GLN A 99 13.32 13.02 -21.51
CA GLN A 99 14.12 12.42 -22.59
C GLN A 99 13.27 12.07 -23.82
N LYS A 100 12.03 11.62 -23.62
CA LYS A 100 11.12 11.30 -24.72
C LYS A 100 10.73 12.58 -25.47
N VAL A 101 10.43 13.65 -24.78
CA VAL A 101 10.11 14.96 -25.39
C VAL A 101 11.29 15.50 -26.17
N LEU A 102 12.51 15.45 -25.59
CA LEU A 102 13.73 15.88 -26.29
C LEU A 102 14.00 15.06 -27.57
N ARG A 103 13.75 13.74 -27.55
CA ARG A 103 13.92 12.88 -28.73
C ARG A 103 12.91 13.18 -29.84
N LEU A 104 11.71 13.62 -29.50
CA LEU A 104 10.69 13.99 -30.48
C LEU A 104 10.99 15.35 -31.14
N GLY A 105 11.84 16.20 -30.53
CA GLY A 105 12.22 17.50 -31.05
C GLY A 105 11.01 18.42 -31.25
N ILE A 106 11.03 19.25 -32.27
CA ILE A 106 9.93 20.20 -32.58
C ILE A 106 8.65 19.48 -33.02
N SER A 107 8.76 18.29 -33.58
CA SER A 107 7.60 17.47 -34.03
C SER A 107 6.68 16.99 -32.89
N TYR A 108 7.06 17.16 -31.60
CA TYR A 108 6.17 16.77 -30.52
C TYR A 108 4.89 17.62 -30.48
N GLN A 109 4.96 18.88 -30.92
CA GLN A 109 3.82 19.81 -30.95
C GLN A 109 2.74 19.40 -31.98
N GLU A 110 3.11 18.67 -33.02
CA GLU A 110 2.17 18.12 -34.00
C GLU A 110 1.40 16.91 -33.47
N THR A 111 2.00 16.19 -32.50
CA THR A 111 1.45 14.93 -31.98
C THR A 111 0.76 15.09 -30.62
N PHE A 112 1.26 16.02 -29.78
CA PHE A 112 0.76 16.24 -28.44
C PHE A 112 0.66 17.73 -28.13
N GLN A 113 -0.42 18.15 -27.49
CA GLN A 113 -0.53 19.53 -26.97
C GLN A 113 0.44 19.70 -25.79
N THR A 114 1.14 20.82 -25.74
CA THR A 114 2.12 21.12 -24.67
C THR A 114 1.50 21.02 -23.28
N GLN A 115 0.23 21.44 -23.12
CA GLN A 115 -0.51 21.31 -21.87
C GLN A 115 -0.73 19.85 -21.44
N GLU A 116 -0.98 18.95 -22.39
CA GLU A 116 -1.17 17.52 -22.12
C GLU A 116 0.11 16.87 -21.60
N VAL A 117 1.26 17.24 -22.17
CA VAL A 117 2.57 16.74 -21.71
C VAL A 117 2.90 17.26 -20.31
N ILE A 118 2.62 18.52 -20.02
CA ILE A 118 2.81 19.11 -18.68
C ILE A 118 1.90 18.41 -17.67
N HIS A 119 0.63 18.22 -18.01
CA HIS A 119 -0.34 17.55 -17.15
C HIS A 119 0.07 16.08 -16.87
N LEU A 120 0.58 15.38 -17.88
CA LEU A 120 1.12 14.04 -17.71
C LEU A 120 2.36 14.02 -16.81
N ALA A 121 3.27 14.97 -16.95
CA ALA A 121 4.51 15.05 -16.18
C ALA A 121 4.29 15.46 -14.71
N VAL A 122 3.25 16.22 -14.43
CA VAL A 122 2.90 16.67 -13.07
C VAL A 122 1.89 15.74 -12.46
N ASP A 123 0.65 15.74 -12.92
CA ASP A 123 -0.47 15.04 -12.30
C ASP A 123 -0.43 13.53 -12.55
N GLY A 124 0.02 13.10 -13.73
CA GLY A 124 0.20 11.69 -14.06
C GLY A 124 1.25 11.02 -13.17
N VAL A 125 2.35 11.72 -12.90
CA VAL A 125 3.42 11.22 -12.02
C VAL A 125 2.97 11.20 -10.56
N GLU A 126 2.18 12.16 -10.09
CA GLU A 126 1.61 12.15 -8.74
C GLU A 126 0.62 11.02 -8.51
N GLN A 127 -0.20 10.68 -9.51
CA GLN A 127 -1.09 9.52 -9.42
C GLN A 127 -0.33 8.20 -9.25
N LEU A 128 0.86 8.09 -9.83
CA LEU A 128 1.74 6.92 -9.68
C LEU A 128 2.37 6.82 -8.29
N GLU A 129 2.53 7.93 -7.57
CA GLU A 129 2.94 7.93 -6.17
C GLU A 129 2.00 7.09 -5.30
N ASN A 130 0.71 7.36 -5.40
CA ASN A 130 -0.31 6.62 -4.66
C ASN A 130 -0.34 5.13 -5.05
N TYR A 131 -0.06 4.83 -6.32
CA TYR A 131 0.00 3.44 -6.80
C TYR A 131 1.19 2.68 -6.21
N PHE A 132 2.40 3.21 -6.31
CA PHE A 132 3.62 2.52 -5.84
C PHE A 132 3.81 2.63 -4.33
N GLY A 133 3.60 3.82 -3.75
CA GLY A 133 3.79 4.05 -2.32
C GLY A 133 2.67 3.46 -1.45
N GLY A 134 1.43 3.50 -1.93
CA GLY A 134 0.27 3.04 -1.17
C GLY A 134 -0.22 1.67 -1.61
N TYR A 135 -0.79 1.60 -2.81
CA TYR A 135 -1.59 0.46 -3.25
C TYR A 135 -0.79 -0.83 -3.38
N LEU A 136 0.34 -0.80 -4.07
CA LEU A 136 1.11 -2.00 -4.40
C LEU A 136 1.70 -2.65 -3.13
N THR A 137 2.27 -1.85 -2.25
CA THR A 137 2.82 -2.32 -0.98
C THR A 137 1.73 -2.89 -0.07
N GLN A 138 0.59 -2.20 0.03
CA GLN A 138 -0.53 -2.64 0.84
C GLN A 138 -1.16 -3.92 0.29
N PHE A 139 -1.20 -4.10 -1.03
CA PHE A 139 -1.71 -5.31 -1.67
C PHE A 139 -0.89 -6.55 -1.26
N TYR A 140 0.44 -6.50 -1.38
CA TYR A 140 1.31 -7.60 -0.95
C TYR A 140 1.23 -7.86 0.55
N TYR A 141 1.17 -6.79 1.35
CA TYR A 141 1.00 -6.90 2.80
C TYR A 141 -0.32 -7.57 3.17
N CYS A 142 -1.41 -7.30 2.47
CA CYS A 142 -2.73 -7.88 2.73
C CYS A 142 -2.70 -9.42 2.61
N PHE A 143 -2.06 -9.95 1.56
CA PHE A 143 -1.89 -11.39 1.40
C PHE A 143 -0.99 -11.99 2.48
N ALA A 144 0.16 -11.37 2.75
CA ALA A 144 1.08 -11.85 3.77
C ALA A 144 0.44 -11.84 5.18
N SER A 145 -0.29 -10.78 5.52
CA SER A 145 -0.98 -10.65 6.81
C SER A 145 -2.09 -11.68 7.00
N SER A 146 -2.84 -12.00 5.93
CA SER A 146 -3.88 -13.02 5.97
C SER A 146 -3.32 -14.39 6.28
N LEU A 147 -2.20 -14.76 5.66
CA LEU A 147 -1.51 -16.03 5.94
C LEU A 147 -0.97 -16.09 7.37
N ILE A 148 -0.35 -15.01 7.85
CA ILE A 148 0.17 -14.93 9.22
C ILE A 148 -0.97 -15.11 10.23
N LEU A 149 -2.09 -14.39 10.05
CA LEU A 149 -3.24 -14.49 10.93
C LEU A 149 -3.86 -15.91 10.89
N PHE A 150 -3.94 -16.50 9.71
CA PHE A 150 -4.40 -17.89 9.59
C PHE A 150 -3.52 -18.84 10.41
N CYS A 151 -2.20 -18.76 10.26
CA CYS A 151 -1.25 -19.61 11.01
C CYS A 151 -1.35 -19.43 12.53
N VAL A 152 -1.65 -18.22 13.00
CA VAL A 152 -1.77 -17.91 14.44
C VAL A 152 -3.09 -18.42 15.01
N ILE A 153 -4.20 -18.30 14.27
CA ILE A 153 -5.55 -18.62 14.80
C ILE A 153 -5.93 -20.08 14.54
N ALA A 154 -5.40 -20.72 13.48
CA ALA A 154 -5.73 -22.09 13.11
C ALA A 154 -5.54 -23.11 14.23
N PRO A 155 -4.48 -23.06 15.10
CA PRO A 155 -4.31 -23.99 16.21
C PRO A 155 -5.44 -23.97 17.22
N TRP A 156 -6.14 -22.84 17.38
CA TRP A 156 -7.23 -22.70 18.36
C TRP A 156 -8.60 -22.94 17.75
N ASN A 157 -8.83 -22.42 16.54
CA ASN A 157 -10.10 -22.60 15.84
C ASN A 157 -9.94 -22.48 14.33
N VAL A 158 -9.85 -23.62 13.66
CA VAL A 158 -9.68 -23.70 12.20
C VAL A 158 -10.86 -23.05 11.45
N LYS A 159 -12.10 -23.19 11.97
CA LYS A 159 -13.29 -22.60 11.32
C LYS A 159 -13.20 -21.08 11.33
N ALA A 160 -12.84 -20.47 12.47
CA ALA A 160 -12.66 -19.03 12.59
C ALA A 160 -11.50 -18.54 11.71
N ALA A 161 -10.40 -19.27 11.66
CA ALA A 161 -9.25 -18.94 10.82
C ALA A 161 -9.62 -18.93 9.32
N LEU A 162 -10.40 -19.92 8.85
CA LEU A 162 -10.88 -19.99 7.47
C LEU A 162 -11.81 -18.82 7.12
N VAL A 163 -12.74 -18.47 7.99
CA VAL A 163 -13.63 -17.32 7.77
C VAL A 163 -12.80 -16.02 7.64
N LEU A 164 -11.84 -15.81 8.52
CA LEU A 164 -10.96 -14.65 8.47
C LEU A 164 -10.12 -14.61 7.18
N LEU A 165 -9.61 -15.77 6.74
CA LEU A 165 -8.84 -15.86 5.50
C LEU A 165 -9.70 -15.45 4.28
N ILE A 166 -10.93 -15.97 4.18
CA ILE A 166 -11.86 -15.66 3.09
C ILE A 166 -12.22 -14.18 3.12
N MET A 167 -12.54 -13.62 4.28
CA MET A 167 -12.84 -12.20 4.46
C MET A 167 -11.67 -11.32 4.05
N ALA A 168 -10.45 -11.65 4.48
CA ALA A 168 -9.25 -10.89 4.12
C ALA A 168 -8.94 -10.93 2.61
N CYS A 169 -9.15 -12.08 1.95
CA CYS A 169 -9.00 -12.20 0.50
C CYS A 169 -10.09 -11.45 -0.28
N SER A 170 -11.27 -11.24 0.31
CA SER A 170 -12.35 -10.49 -0.33
C SER A 170 -12.07 -8.98 -0.42
N ILE A 171 -11.28 -8.41 0.51
CA ILE A 171 -10.95 -6.98 0.56
C ILE A 171 -10.30 -6.46 -0.74
N PRO A 172 -9.22 -7.05 -1.27
CA PRO A 172 -8.62 -6.57 -2.52
C PRO A 172 -9.54 -6.77 -3.74
N LEU A 173 -10.41 -7.77 -3.72
CA LEU A 173 -11.40 -8.00 -4.78
C LEU A 173 -12.48 -6.92 -4.79
N THR A 174 -13.04 -6.59 -3.64
CA THR A 174 -14.06 -5.53 -3.50
C THR A 174 -13.48 -4.17 -3.85
N LEU A 175 -12.23 -3.88 -3.46
CA LEU A 175 -11.55 -2.64 -3.82
C LEU A 175 -11.35 -2.51 -5.34
N GLN A 176 -10.95 -3.59 -6.03
CA GLN A 176 -10.82 -3.60 -7.49
C GLN A 176 -12.16 -3.38 -8.20
N LEU A 177 -13.25 -3.97 -7.70
CA LEU A 177 -14.61 -3.75 -8.20
C LEU A 177 -15.03 -2.29 -8.06
N LEU A 178 -14.85 -1.71 -6.86
CA LEU A 178 -15.13 -0.30 -6.59
C LEU A 178 -14.35 0.63 -7.52
N LEU A 179 -13.05 0.40 -7.68
CA LEU A 179 -12.21 1.20 -8.59
C LEU A 179 -12.67 1.10 -10.05
N ARG A 180 -13.15 -0.07 -10.50
CA ARG A 180 -13.74 -0.23 -11.84
C ARG A 180 -15.03 0.58 -11.98
N MET A 181 -15.90 0.53 -10.98
CA MET A 181 -17.15 1.31 -11.00
C MET A 181 -16.88 2.81 -11.00
N VAL A 182 -15.98 3.30 -10.16
CA VAL A 182 -15.58 4.72 -10.11
C VAL A 182 -15.02 5.17 -11.47
N LYS A 183 -14.14 4.37 -12.10
CA LYS A 183 -13.61 4.68 -13.44
C LYS A 183 -14.71 4.74 -14.50
N GLN A 184 -15.70 3.86 -14.46
CA GLN A 184 -16.82 3.90 -15.42
C GLN A 184 -17.68 5.15 -15.23
N VAL A 185 -17.96 5.52 -13.98
CA VAL A 185 -18.72 6.74 -13.66
C VAL A 185 -17.94 7.97 -14.10
N GLN A 186 -16.64 8.04 -13.79
CA GLN A 186 -15.77 9.15 -14.15
C GLN A 186 -15.68 9.30 -15.68
N LYS A 187 -15.53 8.19 -16.42
CA LYS A 187 -15.53 8.22 -17.89
C LYS A 187 -16.85 8.74 -18.47
N LYS A 188 -17.98 8.42 -17.83
CA LYS A 188 -19.31 8.91 -18.22
C LYS A 188 -19.49 10.41 -17.91
N TYR A 189 -18.92 10.90 -16.82
CA TYR A 189 -18.89 12.32 -16.48
C TYR A 189 -18.04 13.12 -17.48
N TRP A 190 -16.81 12.68 -17.75
CA TRP A 190 -15.92 13.36 -18.69
C TRP A 190 -16.48 13.43 -20.12
N SER A 191 -17.14 12.38 -20.59
CA SER A 191 -17.80 12.41 -21.91
C SER A 191 -18.93 13.44 -21.99
N LYS A 192 -19.65 13.68 -20.89
CA LYS A 192 -20.69 14.72 -20.82
C LYS A 192 -20.09 16.14 -20.76
N TYR A 193 -19.01 16.32 -20.03
CA TYR A 193 -18.31 17.62 -20.01
C TYR A 193 -17.68 17.98 -21.36
N ALA A 194 -17.08 17.01 -22.05
CA ALA A 194 -16.55 17.22 -23.40
C ALA A 194 -17.64 17.59 -24.41
N SER A 195 -18.87 17.06 -24.27
CA SER A 195 -19.97 17.42 -25.15
C SER A 195 -20.52 18.84 -24.89
N VAL A 196 -20.45 19.32 -23.65
CA VAL A 196 -20.82 20.69 -23.30
C VAL A 196 -19.80 21.72 -23.79
N GLY A 197 -18.49 21.37 -23.75
CA GLY A 197 -17.42 22.22 -24.28
C GLY A 197 -17.42 22.39 -25.81
N ASN A 198 -18.11 21.52 -26.55
CA ASN A 198 -18.29 21.65 -28.00
C ASN A 198 -19.53 22.48 -28.41
N LEU A 199 -20.29 22.97 -27.43
CA LEU A 199 -21.49 23.79 -27.65
C LEU A 199 -21.23 25.31 -27.47
N PHE A 200 -20.03 25.68 -27.08
CA PHE A 200 -19.49 27.04 -27.02
C PHE A 200 -18.25 27.18 -27.90
#